data_fc7b323db4c9c8038975eaedae7c1d8e
#
_entry.id   fc7b323db4c9c8038975eaedae7c1d8e
#
_cell.length_a   1.000
_cell.length_b   1.000
_cell.length_c   1.000
_cell.angle_alpha   90.00
_cell.angle_beta   90.00
_cell.angle_gamma   90.00
#
_symmetry.space_group_name_H-M   'P 1'
#
loop_
_entity.id
_entity.type
_entity.pdbx_description
1 polymer ?
#
loop_
_entity_poly.entity_id
_entity_poly.type
_entity_poly.pdbx_seq_one_letter_code
_entity_poly.pdbx_strand_id
1 'polypeptide(L)'
;LYLHRSQAHKGVEFHPVVSHFMRLWLWLTTGMVTKQWVAIHRKHHRYSDQQGDPHSPHVFGIWKLLFGGWSLYHQATKDTDFVLKYGAGTPRDRAEIFYTRYHQAGFLLMLIIDLVLFGLPGILIWGVQMIWIPFWAAGFINGIGHWWGYRNGHTDDYSRNVSPVGILIGGEELHNNHHLDPANPKFSRRWFEFDMGWLWIQIFK
;
A
#
# COMPACT_ATOMS: atom_id res chain seq x y z
N LEU A 1 3.23 -5.78 -1.78
CA LEU A 1 4.58 -6.22 -2.12
C LEU A 1 5.29 -5.23 -3.04
N TYR A 2 4.83 -5.07 -4.31
CA TYR A 2 5.53 -4.24 -5.29
C TYR A 2 5.68 -2.78 -4.85
N LEU A 3 4.57 -2.07 -4.60
CA LEU A 3 4.63 -0.65 -4.19
C LEU A 3 5.38 -0.46 -2.88
N HIS A 4 5.14 -1.33 -1.91
CA HIS A 4 5.61 -1.20 -0.54
C HIS A 4 7.04 -1.72 -0.39
N ARG A 5 7.22 -3.06 -0.36
CA ARG A 5 8.51 -3.68 0.00
C ARG A 5 9.57 -3.50 -1.10
N SER A 6 9.15 -3.40 -2.39
CA SER A 6 10.09 -3.18 -3.50
C SER A 6 10.29 -1.70 -3.80
N GLN A 7 9.23 -0.94 -4.12
CA GLN A 7 9.42 0.41 -4.63
C GLN A 7 9.64 1.46 -3.54
N ALA A 8 8.91 1.40 -2.42
CA ALA A 8 9.08 2.36 -1.34
C ALA A 8 10.36 2.11 -0.56
N HIS A 9 10.57 0.89 -0.07
CA HIS A 9 11.65 0.56 0.85
C HIS A 9 12.88 -0.10 0.23
N LYS A 10 12.80 -0.54 -1.04
CA LYS A 10 13.91 -1.21 -1.74
C LYS A 10 14.41 -2.49 -1.04
N GLY A 11 13.55 -3.11 -0.23
CA GLY A 11 13.88 -4.33 0.52
C GLY A 11 13.94 -5.59 -0.33
N VAL A 12 13.33 -5.59 -1.52
CA VAL A 12 13.35 -6.70 -2.47
C VAL A 12 13.35 -6.19 -3.91
N GLU A 13 14.09 -6.86 -4.75
CA GLU A 13 14.04 -6.69 -6.20
C GLU A 13 13.41 -7.93 -6.84
N PHE A 14 12.33 -7.73 -7.59
CA PHE A 14 11.66 -8.81 -8.31
C PHE A 14 12.18 -8.94 -9.73
N HIS A 15 12.14 -10.15 -10.25
CA HIS A 15 12.39 -10.37 -11.68
C HIS A 15 11.55 -9.42 -12.54
N PRO A 16 12.08 -8.85 -13.65
CA PRO A 16 11.37 -7.87 -14.47
C PRO A 16 9.97 -8.30 -14.91
N VAL A 17 9.78 -9.58 -15.29
CA VAL A 17 8.47 -10.13 -15.69
C VAL A 17 7.46 -10.05 -14.53
N VAL A 18 7.88 -10.40 -13.32
CA VAL A 18 7.04 -10.32 -12.11
C VAL A 18 6.68 -8.87 -11.80
N SER A 19 7.67 -7.97 -11.88
CA SER A 19 7.45 -6.53 -11.70
C SER A 19 6.47 -5.95 -12.71
N HIS A 20 6.55 -6.34 -13.98
CA HIS A 20 5.61 -5.91 -15.02
C HIS A 20 4.20 -6.45 -14.78
N PHE A 21 4.07 -7.74 -14.40
CA PHE A 21 2.79 -8.32 -14.03
C PHE A 21 2.16 -7.59 -12.84
N MET A 22 2.92 -7.35 -11.77
CA MET A 22 2.43 -6.64 -10.59
C MET A 22 1.97 -5.21 -10.91
N ARG A 23 2.69 -4.48 -11.78
CA ARG A 23 2.30 -3.13 -12.23
C ARG A 23 1.01 -3.14 -13.05
N LEU A 24 0.90 -4.08 -14.00
CA LEU A 24 -0.32 -4.26 -14.78
C LEU A 24 -1.51 -4.58 -13.87
N TRP A 25 -1.33 -5.50 -12.93
CA TRP A 25 -2.36 -5.88 -11.97
C TRP A 25 -2.81 -4.71 -11.11
N LEU A 26 -1.87 -3.94 -10.55
CA LEU A 26 -2.17 -2.74 -9.77
C LEU A 26 -2.91 -1.68 -10.60
N TRP A 27 -2.52 -1.48 -11.85
CA TRP A 27 -3.20 -0.57 -12.74
C TRP A 27 -4.65 -1.00 -13.02
N LEU A 28 -4.87 -2.28 -13.29
CA LEU A 28 -6.21 -2.84 -13.52
C LEU A 28 -7.10 -2.78 -12.28
N THR A 29 -6.58 -3.11 -11.12
CA THR A 29 -7.39 -3.31 -9.91
C THR A 29 -7.52 -2.09 -9.02
N THR A 30 -6.63 -1.11 -9.12
CA THR A 30 -6.58 0.04 -8.21
C THR A 30 -6.41 1.39 -8.91
N GLY A 31 -5.89 1.41 -10.14
CA GLY A 31 -5.48 2.66 -10.80
C GLY A 31 -4.36 3.42 -10.07
N MET A 32 -3.61 2.75 -9.18
CA MET A 32 -2.55 3.39 -8.38
C MET A 32 -1.39 3.86 -9.25
N VAL A 33 -0.97 5.10 -9.04
CA VAL A 33 0.24 5.66 -9.63
C VAL A 33 1.41 5.39 -8.69
N THR A 34 2.36 4.57 -9.14
CA THR A 34 3.51 4.10 -8.33
C THR A 34 4.22 5.24 -7.62
N LYS A 35 4.55 6.31 -8.34
CA LYS A 35 5.29 7.45 -7.80
C LYS A 35 4.55 8.18 -6.68
N GLN A 36 3.24 8.38 -6.83
CA GLN A 36 2.40 9.03 -5.84
C GLN A 36 2.28 8.20 -4.57
N TRP A 37 2.02 6.90 -4.72
CA TRP A 37 1.91 5.99 -3.59
C TRP A 37 3.21 5.92 -2.78
N VAL A 38 4.34 5.74 -3.48
CA VAL A 38 5.68 5.70 -2.87
C VAL A 38 6.00 7.02 -2.14
N ALA A 39 5.65 8.16 -2.74
CA ALA A 39 5.86 9.47 -2.13
C ALA A 39 5.11 9.60 -0.80
N ILE A 40 3.83 9.25 -0.78
CA ILE A 40 2.99 9.31 0.41
C ILE A 40 3.54 8.40 1.50
N HIS A 41 3.88 7.15 1.15
CA HIS A 41 4.37 6.16 2.09
C HIS A 41 5.72 6.56 2.71
N ARG A 42 6.68 7.02 1.90
CA ARG A 42 7.98 7.50 2.41
C ARG A 42 7.85 8.75 3.27
N LYS A 43 6.91 9.65 2.97
CA LYS A 43 6.66 10.82 3.82
C LYS A 43 6.03 10.40 5.14
N HIS A 44 5.13 9.40 5.12
CA HIS A 44 4.59 8.81 6.33
C HIS A 44 5.72 8.28 7.23
N HIS A 45 6.61 7.43 6.75
CA HIS A 45 7.77 6.97 7.53
C HIS A 45 8.65 8.09 8.06
N ARG A 46 8.78 9.19 7.31
CA ARG A 46 9.61 10.33 7.74
C ARG A 46 8.99 11.15 8.88
N TYR A 47 7.67 11.24 8.91
CA TYR A 47 6.90 12.06 9.84
C TYR A 47 5.86 11.26 10.62
N SER A 48 6.04 9.96 10.72
CA SER A 48 5.06 9.03 11.28
C SER A 48 4.47 9.54 12.58
N ASP A 49 3.15 9.70 12.61
CA ASP A 49 2.32 10.18 13.71
C ASP A 49 2.60 11.62 14.18
N GLN A 50 3.36 12.40 13.40
CA GLN A 50 3.69 13.79 13.67
C GLN A 50 3.02 14.74 12.68
N GLN A 51 3.10 16.04 12.99
CA GLN A 51 2.68 17.08 12.04
C GLN A 51 3.41 16.94 10.71
N GLY A 52 2.67 16.80 9.62
CA GLY A 52 3.21 16.56 8.27
C GLY A 52 3.08 15.12 7.76
N ASP A 53 2.67 14.19 8.63
CA ASP A 53 2.27 12.85 8.19
C ASP A 53 1.01 12.93 7.29
N PRO A 54 1.02 12.35 6.08
CA PRO A 54 -0.13 12.44 5.18
C PRO A 54 -1.35 11.63 5.62
N HIS A 55 -1.19 10.68 6.56
CA HIS A 55 -2.29 9.78 6.96
C HIS A 55 -2.14 9.20 8.39
N SER A 56 -1.86 10.00 9.39
CA SER A 56 -1.83 9.54 10.78
C SER A 56 -3.19 9.65 11.48
N PRO A 57 -3.61 8.62 12.26
CA PRO A 57 -4.79 8.70 13.11
C PRO A 57 -4.64 9.73 14.24
N HIS A 58 -3.41 10.03 14.65
CA HIS A 58 -3.10 11.02 15.69
C HIS A 58 -3.18 12.47 15.18
N VAL A 59 -3.03 12.68 13.86
CA VAL A 59 -3.15 13.98 13.20
C VAL A 59 -4.57 14.24 12.70
N PHE A 60 -5.19 13.25 12.06
CA PHE A 60 -6.47 13.41 11.38
C PHE A 60 -7.66 12.76 12.10
N GLY A 61 -7.42 11.93 13.11
CA GLY A 61 -8.42 11.13 13.80
C GLY A 61 -8.68 9.79 13.12
N ILE A 62 -8.92 8.74 13.93
CA ILE A 62 -9.05 7.36 13.47
C ILE A 62 -10.22 7.16 12.49
N TRP A 63 -11.36 7.78 12.74
CA TRP A 63 -12.54 7.64 11.87
C TRP A 63 -12.34 8.24 10.49
N LYS A 64 -11.60 9.37 10.41
CA LYS A 64 -11.28 9.98 9.13
C LYS A 64 -10.31 9.11 8.32
N LEU A 65 -9.41 8.37 8.96
CA LEU A 65 -8.57 7.40 8.25
C LEU A 65 -9.36 6.20 7.79
N LEU A 66 -10.15 5.57 8.66
CA LEU A 66 -10.90 4.36 8.32
C LEU A 66 -11.84 4.57 7.13
N PHE A 67 -12.55 5.69 7.09
CA PHE A 67 -13.59 5.95 6.08
C PHE A 67 -13.22 7.02 5.04
N GLY A 68 -12.16 7.77 5.28
CA GLY A 68 -11.73 8.89 4.44
C GLY A 68 -10.25 8.84 4.01
N GLY A 69 -9.53 7.74 4.25
CA GLY A 69 -8.12 7.59 3.89
C GLY A 69 -7.85 7.86 2.41
N TRP A 70 -8.79 7.48 1.53
CA TRP A 70 -8.73 7.81 0.12
C TRP A 70 -8.71 9.32 -0.18
N SER A 71 -9.50 10.12 0.55
CA SER A 71 -9.53 11.57 0.38
C SER A 71 -8.22 12.23 0.82
N LEU A 72 -7.62 11.73 1.91
CA LEU A 72 -6.30 12.17 2.37
C LEU A 72 -5.22 11.86 1.34
N TYR A 73 -5.26 10.66 0.75
CA TYR A 73 -4.38 10.28 -0.34
C TYR A 73 -4.48 11.29 -1.51
N HIS A 74 -5.69 11.54 -2.01
CA HIS A 74 -5.90 12.48 -3.12
C HIS A 74 -5.48 13.91 -2.77
N GLN A 75 -5.70 14.35 -1.54
CA GLN A 75 -5.25 15.68 -1.11
C GLN A 75 -3.72 15.77 -1.13
N ALA A 76 -3.03 14.75 -0.62
CA ALA A 76 -1.57 14.73 -0.59
C ALA A 76 -0.96 14.71 -2.01
N THR A 77 -1.57 13.99 -2.97
CA THR A 77 -1.04 13.88 -4.35
C THR A 77 -1.17 15.17 -5.17
N LYS A 78 -1.92 16.18 -4.71
CA LYS A 78 -2.00 17.49 -5.37
C LYS A 78 -0.73 18.31 -5.23
N ASP A 79 0.07 18.07 -4.20
CA ASP A 79 1.38 18.69 -4.01
C ASP A 79 2.41 17.97 -4.90
N THR A 80 2.70 18.58 -6.04
CA THR A 80 3.62 18.01 -7.04
C THR A 80 5.06 17.99 -6.55
N ASP A 81 5.50 18.98 -5.79
CA ASP A 81 6.87 19.08 -5.28
C ASP A 81 7.12 17.98 -4.25
N PHE A 82 6.14 17.75 -3.39
CA PHE A 82 6.15 16.62 -2.48
C PHE A 82 6.25 15.28 -3.23
N VAL A 83 5.42 15.06 -4.27
CA VAL A 83 5.44 13.82 -5.07
C VAL A 83 6.77 13.65 -5.79
N LEU A 84 7.36 14.71 -6.31
CA LEU A 84 8.67 14.66 -6.97
C LEU A 84 9.77 14.31 -5.98
N LYS A 85 9.77 14.92 -4.80
CA LYS A 85 10.78 14.73 -3.76
C LYS A 85 10.78 13.32 -3.18
N TYR A 86 9.62 12.87 -2.66
CA TYR A 86 9.53 11.58 -1.97
C TYR A 86 9.31 10.38 -2.90
N GLY A 87 8.81 10.60 -4.10
CA GLY A 87 8.67 9.60 -5.15
C GLY A 87 9.92 9.37 -6.01
N ALA A 88 11.07 9.95 -5.64
CA ALA A 88 12.31 9.78 -6.37
C ALA A 88 12.76 8.31 -6.43
N GLY A 89 13.38 7.88 -7.55
CA GLY A 89 13.87 6.51 -7.74
C GLY A 89 12.80 5.46 -8.05
N THR A 90 11.55 5.87 -8.33
CA THR A 90 10.53 4.99 -8.91
C THR A 90 10.74 4.81 -10.42
N PRO A 91 10.22 3.74 -11.03
CA PRO A 91 10.35 3.50 -12.48
C PRO A 91 9.86 4.66 -13.34
N ARG A 92 10.53 4.86 -14.50
CA ARG A 92 10.18 5.90 -15.50
C ARG A 92 10.14 5.33 -16.91
N ASP A 93 9.95 4.03 -17.04
CA ASP A 93 9.85 3.36 -18.32
C ASP A 93 8.51 3.67 -19.05
N ARG A 94 8.41 3.22 -20.31
CA ARG A 94 7.22 3.47 -21.14
C ARG A 94 5.94 2.92 -20.53
N ALA A 95 6.01 1.78 -19.83
CA ALA A 95 4.87 1.16 -19.15
C ALA A 95 4.39 2.03 -18.00
N GLU A 96 5.30 2.56 -17.15
CA GLU A 96 4.94 3.43 -16.04
C GLU A 96 4.35 4.77 -16.53
N ILE A 97 4.88 5.33 -17.64
CA ILE A 97 4.31 6.54 -18.26
C ILE A 97 2.88 6.25 -18.72
N PHE A 98 2.63 5.11 -19.36
CA PHE A 98 1.31 4.71 -19.81
C PHE A 98 0.35 4.52 -18.62
N TYR A 99 0.74 3.76 -17.59
CA TYR A 99 -0.08 3.52 -16.40
C TYR A 99 -0.41 4.80 -15.64
N THR A 100 0.56 5.71 -15.52
CA THR A 100 0.35 7.02 -14.89
C THR A 100 -0.62 7.88 -15.68
N ARG A 101 -0.42 7.99 -17.01
CA ARG A 101 -1.27 8.81 -17.88
C ARG A 101 -2.71 8.33 -17.95
N TYR A 102 -2.90 7.00 -17.98
CA TYR A 102 -4.19 6.34 -18.12
C TYR A 102 -4.62 5.59 -16.86
N HIS A 103 -4.26 6.11 -15.68
CA HIS A 103 -4.52 5.42 -14.41
C HIS A 103 -6.00 5.06 -14.20
N GLN A 104 -6.92 5.91 -14.66
CA GLN A 104 -8.36 5.65 -14.57
C GLN A 104 -8.85 4.60 -15.57
N ALA A 105 -8.20 4.44 -16.71
CA ALA A 105 -8.61 3.46 -17.71
C ALA A 105 -8.42 2.02 -17.22
N GLY A 106 -7.46 1.78 -16.32
CA GLY A 106 -7.20 0.43 -15.78
C GLY A 106 -8.38 -0.14 -15.03
N PHE A 107 -8.87 0.56 -14.02
CA PHE A 107 -9.99 0.05 -13.23
C PHE A 107 -11.33 0.09 -13.98
N LEU A 108 -11.50 0.96 -14.99
CA LEU A 108 -12.65 0.91 -15.89
C LEU A 108 -12.58 -0.31 -16.82
N LEU A 109 -11.39 -0.65 -17.32
CA LEU A 109 -11.19 -1.88 -18.09
C LEU A 109 -11.49 -3.12 -17.23
N MET A 110 -11.09 -3.11 -15.94
CA MET A 110 -11.43 -4.19 -15.02
C MET A 110 -12.94 -4.36 -14.85
N LEU A 111 -13.70 -3.26 -14.75
CA LEU A 111 -15.17 -3.32 -14.74
C LEU A 111 -15.73 -4.02 -15.99
N ILE A 112 -15.18 -3.71 -17.17
CA ILE A 112 -15.60 -4.36 -18.41
C ILE A 112 -15.27 -5.86 -18.39
N ILE A 113 -14.08 -6.23 -17.92
CA ILE A 113 -13.67 -7.64 -17.77
C ILE A 113 -14.62 -8.37 -16.81
N ASP A 114 -14.91 -7.81 -15.65
CA ASP A 114 -15.82 -8.42 -14.69
C ASP A 114 -17.24 -8.56 -15.24
N LEU A 115 -17.74 -7.58 -16.00
CA LEU A 115 -19.02 -7.66 -16.68
C LEU A 115 -19.06 -8.75 -17.76
N VAL A 116 -17.99 -8.92 -18.53
CA VAL A 116 -17.91 -9.95 -19.57
C VAL A 116 -17.83 -11.35 -18.95
N LEU A 117 -17.10 -11.50 -17.85
CA LEU A 117 -16.89 -12.81 -17.22
C LEU A 117 -18.08 -13.24 -16.34
N PHE A 118 -18.72 -12.31 -15.66
CA PHE A 118 -19.70 -12.59 -14.61
C PHE A 118 -21.08 -11.96 -14.85
N GLY A 119 -21.25 -11.17 -15.92
CA GLY A 119 -22.51 -10.43 -16.18
C GLY A 119 -22.75 -9.34 -15.09
N LEU A 120 -24.03 -9.11 -14.75
CA LEU A 120 -24.38 -8.10 -13.73
C LEU A 120 -23.71 -8.30 -12.35
N PRO A 121 -23.51 -9.52 -11.81
CA PRO A 121 -22.69 -9.76 -10.64
C PRO A 121 -21.26 -9.20 -10.72
N GLY A 122 -20.69 -9.02 -11.91
CA GLY A 122 -19.40 -8.39 -12.12
C GLY A 122 -19.31 -6.97 -11.59
N ILE A 123 -20.41 -6.21 -11.56
CA ILE A 123 -20.46 -4.87 -10.94
C ILE A 123 -20.19 -4.96 -9.45
N LEU A 124 -20.76 -5.94 -8.77
CA LEU A 124 -20.55 -6.15 -7.33
C LEU A 124 -19.09 -6.57 -7.05
N ILE A 125 -18.53 -7.48 -7.86
CA ILE A 125 -17.13 -7.91 -7.74
C ILE A 125 -16.20 -6.70 -7.88
N TRP A 126 -16.38 -5.92 -8.94
CA TRP A 126 -15.61 -4.70 -9.16
C TRP A 126 -15.79 -3.69 -8.02
N GLY A 127 -17.00 -3.47 -7.52
CA GLY A 127 -17.27 -2.58 -6.39
C GLY A 127 -16.52 -2.99 -5.13
N VAL A 128 -16.49 -4.29 -4.81
CA VAL A 128 -15.72 -4.83 -3.69
C VAL A 128 -14.21 -4.59 -3.88
N GLN A 129 -13.68 -4.82 -5.09
CA GLN A 129 -12.28 -4.52 -5.40
C GLN A 129 -11.93 -3.04 -5.16
N MET A 130 -12.79 -2.12 -5.61
CA MET A 130 -12.55 -0.68 -5.47
C MET A 130 -12.55 -0.22 -4.00
N ILE A 131 -13.28 -0.89 -3.12
CA ILE A 131 -13.33 -0.57 -1.69
C ILE A 131 -12.23 -1.28 -0.91
N TRP A 132 -11.78 -2.46 -1.35
CA TRP A 132 -10.87 -3.33 -0.60
C TRP A 132 -9.58 -2.61 -0.19
N ILE A 133 -8.82 -2.10 -1.16
CA ILE A 133 -7.53 -1.46 -0.88
C ILE A 133 -7.69 -0.13 -0.10
N PRO A 134 -8.59 0.80 -0.49
CA PRO A 134 -8.82 2.00 0.31
C PRO A 134 -9.21 1.71 1.76
N PHE A 135 -10.05 0.72 1.99
CA PHE A 135 -10.48 0.37 3.35
C PHE A 135 -9.37 -0.34 4.14
N TRP A 136 -8.83 -1.43 3.61
CA TRP A 136 -7.90 -2.27 4.36
C TRP A 136 -6.48 -1.68 4.44
N ALA A 137 -5.90 -1.26 3.32
CA ALA A 137 -4.53 -0.76 3.33
C ALA A 137 -4.46 0.71 3.77
N ALA A 138 -5.26 1.60 3.19
CA ALA A 138 -5.19 3.02 3.51
C ALA A 138 -5.92 3.36 4.81
N GLY A 139 -7.07 2.74 5.10
CA GLY A 139 -7.84 3.00 6.30
C GLY A 139 -7.38 2.15 7.48
N PHE A 140 -7.53 0.82 7.36
CA PHE A 140 -7.32 -0.08 8.47
C PHE A 140 -5.85 -0.18 8.91
N ILE A 141 -4.92 -0.49 7.99
CA ILE A 141 -3.51 -0.63 8.36
C ILE A 141 -2.91 0.69 8.82
N ASN A 142 -3.08 1.78 8.08
CA ASN A 142 -2.54 3.09 8.48
C ASN A 142 -3.29 3.69 9.67
N GLY A 143 -4.56 3.33 9.91
CA GLY A 143 -5.33 3.75 11.06
C GLY A 143 -5.11 2.85 12.28
N ILE A 144 -5.60 1.63 12.23
CA ILE A 144 -5.52 0.70 13.37
C ILE A 144 -4.08 0.29 13.65
N GLY A 145 -3.24 0.12 12.61
CA GLY A 145 -1.81 -0.20 12.76
C GLY A 145 -1.00 0.88 13.50
N HIS A 146 -1.53 2.10 13.67
CA HIS A 146 -0.97 3.16 14.52
C HIS A 146 -1.82 3.46 15.78
N TRP A 147 -2.86 2.66 16.02
CA TRP A 147 -3.78 2.92 17.13
C TRP A 147 -3.84 1.78 18.12
N TRP A 148 -3.93 0.53 17.66
CA TRP A 148 -4.19 -0.65 18.49
C TRP A 148 -3.38 -1.86 18.03
N GLY A 149 -2.93 -2.65 19.01
CA GLY A 149 -2.19 -3.88 18.79
C GLY A 149 -0.99 -4.02 19.72
N TYR A 150 -0.16 -5.04 19.46
CA TYR A 150 1.05 -5.29 20.23
C TYR A 150 2.30 -4.70 19.55
N ARG A 151 3.40 -4.65 20.27
CA ARG A 151 4.70 -4.18 19.77
C ARG A 151 5.79 -5.20 20.07
N ASN A 152 6.68 -5.43 19.12
CA ASN A 152 7.88 -6.22 19.31
C ASN A 152 9.11 -5.39 19.65
N GLY A 153 9.07 -4.11 19.37
CA GLY A 153 10.14 -3.18 19.67
C GLY A 153 9.66 -1.73 19.77
N HIS A 154 10.55 -0.88 20.28
CA HIS A 154 10.28 0.55 20.39
C HIS A 154 10.58 1.25 19.07
N THR A 155 9.64 2.07 18.62
CA THR A 155 9.78 3.05 17.54
C THR A 155 9.40 4.43 18.06
N ASP A 156 9.84 5.50 17.39
CA ASP A 156 9.49 6.87 17.76
C ASP A 156 8.07 7.27 17.32
N ASP A 157 7.34 6.34 16.74
CA ASP A 157 5.93 6.45 16.32
C ASP A 157 5.01 5.55 17.17
N TYR A 158 3.72 5.54 16.84
CA TYR A 158 2.72 4.71 17.52
C TYR A 158 2.42 3.38 16.80
N SER A 159 3.25 2.98 15.83
CA SER A 159 3.05 1.73 15.06
C SER A 159 2.89 0.50 15.95
N ARG A 160 1.97 -0.39 15.59
CA ARG A 160 1.63 -1.61 16.32
C ARG A 160 1.39 -2.77 15.35
N ASN A 161 1.64 -3.98 15.80
CA ASN A 161 1.23 -5.18 15.09
C ASN A 161 -0.24 -5.44 15.42
N VAL A 162 -1.10 -5.38 14.44
CA VAL A 162 -2.56 -5.57 14.61
C VAL A 162 -2.91 -7.03 14.85
N SER A 163 -2.22 -7.93 14.16
CA SER A 163 -2.39 -9.38 14.25
C SER A 163 -1.04 -10.07 14.05
N PRO A 164 -0.77 -11.19 14.77
CA PRO A 164 0.39 -12.00 14.47
C PRO A 164 0.24 -12.80 13.16
N VAL A 165 -0.97 -12.89 12.61
CA VAL A 165 -1.27 -13.62 11.39
C VAL A 165 -1.49 -12.61 10.25
N GLY A 166 -0.44 -12.34 9.49
CA GLY A 166 -0.43 -11.38 8.38
C GLY A 166 -0.84 -12.04 7.05
N ILE A 167 -2.13 -12.35 6.91
CA ILE A 167 -2.69 -12.96 5.69
C ILE A 167 -3.54 -11.99 4.90
N LEU A 168 -4.40 -11.22 5.56
CA LEU A 168 -5.46 -10.44 4.93
C LEU A 168 -4.92 -9.33 4.03
N ILE A 169 -3.85 -8.66 4.48
CA ILE A 169 -3.18 -7.58 3.73
C ILE A 169 -1.73 -7.95 3.42
N GLY A 170 -1.43 -9.23 3.32
CA GLY A 170 -0.13 -9.71 2.87
C GLY A 170 1.02 -9.40 3.84
N GLY A 171 0.77 -9.45 5.14
CA GLY A 171 1.76 -9.23 6.20
C GLY A 171 1.83 -7.80 6.73
N GLU A 172 1.08 -6.87 6.16
CA GLU A 172 1.03 -5.46 6.61
C GLU A 172 0.46 -5.33 8.03
N GLU A 173 -0.26 -6.35 8.52
CA GLU A 173 -0.75 -6.47 9.89
C GLU A 173 0.38 -6.45 10.93
N LEU A 174 1.61 -6.80 10.52
CA LEU A 174 2.83 -6.75 11.33
C LEU A 174 3.50 -5.37 11.25
N HIS A 175 2.73 -4.32 11.48
CA HIS A 175 3.08 -2.96 11.14
C HIS A 175 4.17 -2.34 12.04
N ASN A 176 4.22 -2.66 13.35
CA ASN A 176 5.34 -2.25 14.20
C ASN A 176 6.66 -2.92 13.77
N ASN A 177 6.60 -4.21 13.39
CA ASN A 177 7.78 -4.90 12.89
C ASN A 177 8.34 -4.24 11.63
N HIS A 178 7.44 -3.78 10.74
CA HIS A 178 7.79 -3.04 9.56
C HIS A 178 8.41 -1.68 9.90
N HIS A 179 7.82 -0.90 10.79
CA HIS A 179 8.36 0.39 11.21
C HIS A 179 9.70 0.30 11.96
N LEU A 180 9.98 -0.82 12.63
CA LEU A 180 11.28 -1.08 13.25
C LEU A 180 12.44 -1.24 12.24
N ASP A 181 12.15 -1.76 11.06
CA ASP A 181 13.14 -2.03 10.02
C ASP A 181 12.45 -2.02 8.65
N PRO A 182 12.17 -0.82 8.10
CA PRO A 182 11.37 -0.70 6.88
C PRO A 182 12.02 -1.32 5.64
N ALA A 183 13.37 -1.43 5.62
CA ALA A 183 14.09 -2.03 4.50
C ALA A 183 14.05 -3.57 4.50
N ASN A 184 13.66 -4.19 5.61
CA ASN A 184 13.56 -5.64 5.70
C ASN A 184 12.28 -6.13 5.00
N PRO A 185 12.38 -6.96 3.96
CA PRO A 185 11.18 -7.45 3.27
C PRO A 185 10.42 -8.52 4.04
N LYS A 186 10.97 -9.05 5.14
CA LYS A 186 10.31 -10.00 6.04
C LYS A 186 9.79 -9.27 7.27
N PHE A 187 8.48 -9.21 7.44
CA PHE A 187 7.86 -8.51 8.56
C PHE A 187 7.68 -9.40 9.80
N SER A 188 7.57 -10.73 9.66
CA SER A 188 7.54 -11.61 10.82
C SER A 188 8.89 -11.65 11.53
N ARG A 189 8.90 -11.39 12.85
CA ARG A 189 10.10 -11.38 13.73
C ARG A 189 10.05 -12.44 14.81
N ARG A 190 8.86 -12.87 15.20
CA ARG A 190 8.63 -13.89 16.24
C ARG A 190 8.20 -15.20 15.61
N TRP A 191 8.46 -16.30 16.27
CA TRP A 191 8.15 -17.65 15.78
C TRP A 191 6.65 -17.90 15.55
N PHE A 192 5.79 -17.17 16.26
CA PHE A 192 4.33 -17.26 16.14
C PHE A 192 3.74 -16.28 15.10
N GLU A 193 4.56 -15.46 14.49
CA GLU A 193 4.13 -14.50 13.46
C GLU A 193 4.22 -15.13 12.08
N PHE A 194 3.18 -14.91 11.29
CA PHE A 194 3.10 -15.34 9.90
C PHE A 194 3.00 -14.15 8.97
N ASP A 195 3.86 -14.09 7.96
CA ASP A 195 3.92 -13.04 6.93
C ASP A 195 3.67 -13.66 5.55
N MET A 196 2.44 -13.57 5.07
CA MET A 196 2.04 -14.03 3.73
C MET A 196 2.83 -13.33 2.63
N GLY A 197 3.14 -12.04 2.80
CA GLY A 197 3.93 -11.29 1.83
C GLY A 197 5.36 -11.83 1.70
N TRP A 198 5.97 -12.24 2.81
CA TRP A 198 7.28 -12.89 2.77
C TRP A 198 7.23 -14.23 2.05
N LEU A 199 6.18 -15.02 2.26
CA LEU A 199 6.00 -16.28 1.53
C LEU A 199 5.96 -16.05 0.01
N TRP A 200 5.17 -15.06 -0.45
CA TRP A 200 5.12 -14.70 -1.87
C TRP A 200 6.46 -14.18 -2.40
N ILE A 201 7.20 -13.40 -1.60
CA ILE A 201 8.54 -12.94 -1.99
C ILE A 201 9.47 -14.12 -2.24
N GLN A 202 9.43 -15.18 -1.41
CA GLN A 202 10.27 -16.37 -1.62
C GLN A 202 9.92 -17.11 -2.93
N ILE A 203 8.67 -17.00 -3.41
CA ILE A 203 8.22 -17.63 -4.65
C ILE A 203 8.58 -16.79 -5.88
N PHE A 204 8.52 -15.45 -5.78
CA PHE A 204 8.67 -14.52 -6.90
C PHE A 204 10.04 -13.83 -6.98
N LYS A 205 10.93 -14.12 -6.10
CA LYS A 205 12.28 -13.56 -6.01
C LYS A 205 13.21 -14.15 -7.07
#